data_4d4ff358c470e639429b2ed2e2671cbe
#
_entry.id   4d4ff358c470e639429b2ed2e2671cbe
#
_cell.length_a   1.000
_cell.length_b   1.000
_cell.length_c   1.000
_cell.angle_alpha   90.00
_cell.angle_beta   90.00
_cell.angle_gamma   90.00
#
_symmetry.space_group_name_H-M   'P 1'
#
loop_
_entity.id
_entity.type
_entity.pdbx_description
1 polymer ?
#
loop_
_entity_poly.entity_id
_entity_poly.type
_entity_poly.pdbx_seq_one_letter_code
_entity_poly.pdbx_strand_id
1 'polypeptide(L)'
;MKITKEKFGQSFDALAADYQIIAPVSDAGGVNYKAVKSFSEVKQDYLNSKLPPKSFLFPQHEKLLSYKKEGKDVTIKNELKVGKSILFGVRPCDAKAMLLLDKVFKNDEYTDPYYYERRDNSVIIGLACNKISPTCFCSSMSISPASSEGSDIFLIDLGDSYQVEVITEKGKALMAGLEELVELSAEEQALVDTIKSAQTASKVDVSTITAKLDKMFDSPFWDTLHEKCLSCNACSFACPTCHCFDISEEVHKNEGSRVRTWDACMAPLFTLHGSGHNPRDKKKARWRQRMMHKFNYFVHNNGDIACVGCGRCIKSCPVNLDIRQVIDGVNNVELVVD
;
A
#
# COMPACT_ATOMS: atom_id res chain seq x y z
N MET A 1 -4.78 13.00 24.20
CA MET A 1 -6.25 12.92 24.34
C MET A 1 -6.72 11.52 23.95
N LYS A 2 -7.81 11.01 24.53
CA LYS A 2 -8.43 9.71 24.22
C LYS A 2 -9.93 9.80 24.06
N ILE A 3 -10.52 8.81 23.39
CA ILE A 3 -11.96 8.59 23.28
C ILE A 3 -12.26 7.11 23.59
N THR A 4 -13.37 6.81 24.28
CA THR A 4 -13.78 5.43 24.49
C THR A 4 -14.20 4.78 23.17
N LYS A 5 -13.98 3.48 23.00
CA LYS A 5 -14.40 2.75 21.79
C LYS A 5 -15.89 2.79 21.54
N GLU A 6 -16.70 2.87 22.62
CA GLU A 6 -18.13 3.02 22.53
C GLU A 6 -18.53 4.35 21.86
N LYS A 7 -18.01 5.48 22.38
CA LYS A 7 -18.28 6.83 21.82
C LYS A 7 -17.71 6.95 20.40
N PHE A 8 -16.50 6.42 20.18
CA PHE A 8 -15.91 6.39 18.84
C PHE A 8 -16.77 5.60 17.86
N GLY A 9 -17.31 4.44 18.28
CA GLY A 9 -18.20 3.62 17.47
C GLY A 9 -19.51 4.33 17.10
N GLN A 10 -20.12 5.05 18.04
CA GLN A 10 -21.33 5.86 17.77
C GLN A 10 -21.04 6.95 16.73
N SER A 11 -19.92 7.66 16.88
CA SER A 11 -19.50 8.67 15.92
C SER A 11 -19.15 8.08 14.56
N PHE A 12 -18.48 6.92 14.54
CA PHE A 12 -18.16 6.19 13.32
C PHE A 12 -19.43 5.81 12.55
N ASP A 13 -20.44 5.29 13.25
CA ASP A 13 -21.71 4.91 12.65
C ASP A 13 -22.46 6.12 12.07
N ALA A 14 -22.40 7.28 12.75
CA ALA A 14 -22.97 8.53 12.25
C ALA A 14 -22.27 9.00 10.96
N LEU A 15 -20.94 8.87 10.86
CA LEU A 15 -20.18 9.25 9.67
C LEU A 15 -20.54 8.42 8.43
N ALA A 16 -21.08 7.20 8.60
CA ALA A 16 -21.51 6.36 7.49
C ALA A 16 -22.67 6.94 6.66
N ALA A 17 -23.33 7.99 7.12
CA ALA A 17 -24.33 8.73 6.36
C ALA A 17 -23.70 9.59 5.23
N ASP A 18 -22.54 10.18 5.48
CA ASP A 18 -21.89 11.14 4.58
C ASP A 18 -20.65 10.56 3.87
N TYR A 19 -20.07 9.50 4.41
CA TYR A 19 -18.85 8.89 3.92
C TYR A 19 -19.02 7.40 3.62
N GLN A 20 -18.39 6.94 2.55
CA GLN A 20 -18.14 5.51 2.39
C GLN A 20 -17.01 5.11 3.33
N ILE A 21 -17.32 4.33 4.37
CA ILE A 21 -16.30 3.88 5.31
C ILE A 21 -15.74 2.54 4.88
N ILE A 22 -14.44 2.45 4.80
CA ILE A 22 -13.67 1.28 4.39
C ILE A 22 -12.79 0.87 5.56
N ALA A 23 -12.99 -0.35 6.06
CA ALA A 23 -12.35 -0.82 7.28
C ALA A 23 -11.90 -2.29 7.17
N PRO A 24 -10.97 -2.74 8.04
CA PRO A 24 -10.59 -4.14 8.09
C PRO A 24 -11.75 -5.02 8.61
N VAL A 25 -12.09 -6.06 7.87
CA VAL A 25 -13.16 -7.02 8.19
C VAL A 25 -12.60 -8.44 8.06
N SER A 26 -13.01 -9.33 8.96
CA SER A 26 -12.68 -10.76 8.86
C SER A 26 -13.57 -11.44 7.82
N ASP A 27 -12.95 -12.23 6.95
CA ASP A 27 -13.64 -13.12 6.01
C ASP A 27 -12.92 -14.48 5.90
N ALA A 28 -13.44 -15.38 5.05
CA ALA A 28 -12.86 -16.70 4.84
C ALA A 28 -11.39 -16.67 4.36
N GLY A 29 -10.95 -15.57 3.78
CA GLY A 29 -9.57 -15.36 3.31
C GLY A 29 -8.64 -14.72 4.33
N GLY A 30 -9.13 -14.35 5.51
CA GLY A 30 -8.43 -13.62 6.57
C GLY A 30 -8.98 -12.22 6.78
N VAL A 31 -8.14 -11.25 7.10
CA VAL A 31 -8.56 -9.85 7.25
C VAL A 31 -8.32 -9.10 5.95
N ASN A 32 -9.35 -8.46 5.43
CA ASN A 32 -9.30 -7.60 4.25
C ASN A 32 -10.07 -6.30 4.50
N TYR A 33 -9.78 -5.28 3.71
CA TYR A 33 -10.55 -4.03 3.74
C TYR A 33 -11.82 -4.17 2.92
N LYS A 34 -12.94 -3.73 3.49
CA LYS A 34 -14.26 -3.72 2.84
C LYS A 34 -15.04 -2.47 3.24
N ALA A 35 -16.03 -2.09 2.45
CA ALA A 35 -17.00 -1.10 2.86
C ALA A 35 -17.83 -1.66 4.01
N VAL A 36 -18.03 -0.84 5.06
CA VAL A 36 -18.78 -1.15 6.27
C VAL A 36 -19.77 -0.03 6.55
N LYS A 37 -20.84 -0.37 7.28
CA LYS A 37 -21.86 0.60 7.71
C LYS A 37 -21.85 0.84 9.21
N SER A 38 -21.24 -0.05 9.97
CA SER A 38 -21.18 0.04 11.43
C SER A 38 -19.81 -0.36 11.96
N PHE A 39 -19.42 0.25 13.07
CA PHE A 39 -18.18 -0.06 13.79
C PHE A 39 -18.15 -1.52 14.29
N SER A 40 -19.30 -2.12 14.53
CA SER A 40 -19.44 -3.51 14.93
C SER A 40 -18.92 -4.52 13.88
N GLU A 41 -18.88 -4.12 12.60
CA GLU A 41 -18.34 -4.93 11.52
C GLU A 41 -16.79 -4.92 11.46
N VAL A 42 -16.17 -3.96 12.15
CA VAL A 42 -14.74 -3.71 12.07
C VAL A 42 -13.96 -4.74 12.87
N LYS A 43 -12.99 -5.39 12.24
CA LYS A 43 -12.00 -6.22 12.93
C LYS A 43 -10.90 -5.34 13.53
N GLN A 44 -11.00 -5.05 14.83
CA GLN A 44 -10.07 -4.16 15.52
C GLN A 44 -8.72 -4.85 15.83
N ASP A 45 -8.75 -6.08 16.34
CA ASP A 45 -7.54 -6.86 16.64
C ASP A 45 -7.09 -7.66 15.40
N TYR A 46 -6.15 -7.10 14.65
CA TYR A 46 -5.53 -7.75 13.51
C TYR A 46 -4.07 -7.29 13.34
N LEU A 47 -3.22 -8.14 12.79
CA LEU A 47 -1.81 -7.82 12.56
C LEU A 47 -1.65 -6.99 11.27
N ASN A 48 -2.13 -7.54 10.16
CA ASN A 48 -2.10 -6.91 8.84
C ASN A 48 -3.15 -7.53 7.94
N SER A 49 -3.72 -6.77 7.03
CA SER A 49 -4.66 -7.28 6.03
C SER A 49 -3.92 -8.13 4.98
N LYS A 50 -4.62 -9.07 4.36
CA LYS A 50 -4.07 -9.91 3.28
C LYS A 50 -3.70 -9.06 2.06
N LEU A 51 -4.64 -8.22 1.62
CA LEU A 51 -4.40 -7.22 0.58
C LEU A 51 -4.32 -5.83 1.20
N PRO A 52 -3.45 -4.95 0.68
CA PRO A 52 -3.33 -3.58 1.19
C PRO A 52 -4.53 -2.72 0.83
N PRO A 53 -4.86 -1.68 1.63
CA PRO A 53 -5.98 -0.78 1.35
C PRO A 53 -5.78 0.12 0.12
N LYS A 54 -4.61 0.11 -0.52
CA LYS A 54 -4.34 0.89 -1.74
C LYS A 54 -5.37 0.67 -2.85
N SER A 55 -6.05 -0.51 -2.87
CA SER A 55 -7.08 -0.84 -3.87
C SER A 55 -8.27 0.10 -3.88
N PHE A 56 -8.47 0.89 -2.82
CA PHE A 56 -9.52 1.90 -2.75
C PHE A 56 -9.10 3.25 -3.35
N LEU A 57 -7.79 3.52 -3.42
CA LEU A 57 -7.22 4.69 -4.10
C LEU A 57 -6.80 4.36 -5.53
N PHE A 58 -6.29 3.16 -5.74
CA PHE A 58 -5.84 2.59 -6.99
C PHE A 58 -6.51 1.23 -7.18
N PRO A 59 -7.72 1.16 -7.75
CA PRO A 59 -8.49 -0.07 -7.94
C PRO A 59 -7.78 -1.11 -8.81
N GLN A 60 -8.04 -2.40 -8.53
CA GLN A 60 -7.47 -3.50 -9.32
C GLN A 60 -7.95 -3.50 -10.76
N HIS A 61 -9.17 -3.04 -10.98
CA HIS A 61 -9.78 -2.84 -12.28
C HIS A 61 -10.64 -1.59 -12.22
N GLU A 62 -10.42 -0.65 -13.12
CA GLU A 62 -11.20 0.57 -13.20
C GLU A 62 -11.44 1.01 -14.65
N LYS A 63 -12.63 1.48 -14.89
CA LYS A 63 -13.01 2.09 -16.15
C LYS A 63 -12.57 3.55 -16.13
N LEU A 64 -11.68 3.92 -17.07
CA LEU A 64 -11.18 5.29 -17.21
C LEU A 64 -12.18 6.14 -17.99
N LEU A 65 -12.66 5.61 -19.12
CA LEU A 65 -13.67 6.26 -19.92
C LEU A 65 -14.53 5.21 -20.64
N SER A 66 -15.73 5.60 -21.04
CA SER A 66 -16.54 4.85 -21.98
C SER A 66 -16.76 5.67 -23.27
N TYR A 67 -17.04 4.98 -24.35
CA TYR A 67 -17.35 5.60 -25.61
C TYR A 67 -18.44 4.85 -26.37
N LYS A 68 -19.17 5.60 -27.19
CA LYS A 68 -20.18 5.06 -28.12
C LYS A 68 -19.93 5.63 -29.51
N LYS A 69 -19.90 4.75 -30.52
CA LYS A 69 -19.75 5.12 -31.92
C LYS A 69 -21.12 5.04 -32.62
N GLU A 70 -21.51 6.14 -33.22
CA GLU A 70 -22.72 6.25 -34.04
C GLU A 70 -22.35 6.75 -35.46
N GLY A 71 -22.23 5.81 -36.41
CA GLY A 71 -21.69 6.12 -37.73
C GLY A 71 -20.25 6.59 -37.70
N LYS A 72 -19.99 7.87 -37.99
CA LYS A 72 -18.67 8.51 -37.94
C LYS A 72 -18.41 9.24 -36.63
N ASP A 73 -19.44 9.45 -35.82
CA ASP A 73 -19.34 10.20 -34.56
C ASP A 73 -18.96 9.28 -33.39
N VAL A 74 -18.16 9.81 -32.46
CA VAL A 74 -17.75 9.12 -31.24
C VAL A 74 -18.06 10.02 -30.06
N THR A 75 -18.92 9.54 -29.16
CA THR A 75 -19.22 10.21 -27.91
C THR A 75 -18.38 9.57 -26.81
N ILE A 76 -17.58 10.35 -26.09
CA ILE A 76 -16.74 9.90 -24.97
C ILE A 76 -17.33 10.41 -23.66
N LYS A 77 -17.40 9.53 -22.63
CA LYS A 77 -17.82 9.88 -21.27
C LYS A 77 -16.71 9.55 -20.28
N ASN A 78 -16.44 10.48 -19.38
CA ASN A 78 -15.61 10.21 -18.21
C ASN A 78 -16.42 9.38 -17.21
N GLU A 79 -15.87 8.27 -16.75
CA GLU A 79 -16.52 7.35 -15.81
C GLU A 79 -16.10 7.59 -14.34
N LEU A 80 -15.21 8.57 -14.12
CA LEU A 80 -14.76 8.89 -12.77
C LEU A 80 -15.90 9.46 -11.92
N LYS A 81 -16.30 8.71 -10.90
CA LYS A 81 -17.27 9.12 -9.88
C LYS A 81 -16.68 8.80 -8.51
N VAL A 82 -16.30 9.81 -7.77
CA VAL A 82 -15.68 9.67 -6.46
C VAL A 82 -16.52 10.39 -5.41
N GLY A 83 -16.95 9.65 -4.41
CA GLY A 83 -17.56 10.17 -3.20
C GLY A 83 -16.52 10.36 -2.09
N LYS A 84 -16.94 10.99 -1.00
CA LYS A 84 -16.13 11.10 0.22
C LYS A 84 -15.96 9.71 0.85
N SER A 85 -14.75 9.38 1.29
CA SER A 85 -14.46 8.11 1.93
C SER A 85 -13.59 8.26 3.18
N ILE A 86 -13.68 7.28 4.07
CA ILE A 86 -12.81 7.12 5.23
C ILE A 86 -12.15 5.75 5.11
N LEU A 87 -10.82 5.71 5.12
CA LEU A 87 -10.06 4.48 5.26
C LEU A 87 -9.66 4.34 6.73
N PHE A 88 -10.37 3.47 7.45
CA PHE A 88 -10.18 3.26 8.88
C PHE A 88 -9.21 2.13 9.19
N GLY A 89 -8.39 2.30 10.23
CA GLY A 89 -7.51 1.27 10.74
C GLY A 89 -6.28 1.02 9.88
N VAL A 90 -5.89 1.99 9.04
CA VAL A 90 -4.73 1.86 8.14
C VAL A 90 -3.44 1.70 8.95
N ARG A 91 -2.69 0.63 8.69
CA ARG A 91 -1.40 0.41 9.38
C ARG A 91 -0.35 1.40 8.90
N PRO A 92 0.63 1.80 9.76
CA PRO A 92 1.67 2.77 9.40
C PRO A 92 2.41 2.43 8.09
N CYS A 93 2.71 1.16 7.85
CA CYS A 93 3.33 0.74 6.60
C CYS A 93 2.43 0.94 5.38
N ASP A 94 1.10 0.83 5.52
CA ASP A 94 0.17 1.10 4.43
C ASP A 94 -0.02 2.61 4.21
N ALA A 95 -0.08 3.40 5.28
CA ALA A 95 -0.13 4.86 5.20
C ALA A 95 1.13 5.42 4.51
N LYS A 96 2.34 4.97 4.89
CA LYS A 96 3.58 5.33 4.19
C LYS A 96 3.58 4.88 2.73
N ALA A 97 3.03 3.69 2.44
CA ALA A 97 2.93 3.23 1.04
C ALA A 97 2.03 4.13 0.19
N MET A 98 0.99 4.73 0.75
CA MET A 98 0.16 5.71 0.03
C MET A 98 0.96 6.96 -0.32
N LEU A 99 1.80 7.48 0.59
CA LEU A 99 2.71 8.60 0.28
C LEU A 99 3.71 8.27 -0.84
N LEU A 100 4.18 7.01 -0.89
CA LEU A 100 5.04 6.56 -2.00
C LEU A 100 4.27 6.48 -3.33
N LEU A 101 3.00 6.06 -3.29
CA LEU A 101 2.14 6.07 -4.47
C LEU A 101 1.79 7.50 -4.92
N ASP A 102 1.62 8.43 -3.98
CA ASP A 102 1.41 9.85 -4.29
C ASP A 102 2.52 10.37 -5.20
N LYS A 103 3.79 10.01 -4.96
CA LYS A 103 4.94 10.38 -5.81
C LYS A 103 4.91 9.74 -7.22
N VAL A 104 4.23 8.59 -7.37
CA VAL A 104 4.10 7.91 -8.67
C VAL A 104 3.04 8.57 -9.54
N PHE A 105 1.90 8.90 -8.91
CA PHE A 105 0.72 9.38 -9.63
C PHE A 105 0.68 10.90 -9.81
N LYS A 106 1.69 11.60 -9.27
CA LYS A 106 1.89 13.04 -9.48
C LYS A 106 3.37 13.38 -9.55
N ASN A 107 3.73 14.12 -10.57
CA ASN A 107 5.03 14.80 -10.70
C ASN A 107 4.81 16.25 -11.19
N ASP A 108 5.88 16.94 -11.54
CA ASP A 108 5.82 18.35 -11.99
C ASP A 108 5.11 18.53 -13.34
N GLU A 109 5.01 17.46 -14.16
CA GLU A 109 4.46 17.53 -15.51
C GLU A 109 2.98 17.06 -15.55
N TYR A 110 2.58 16.11 -14.72
CA TYR A 110 1.23 15.56 -14.74
C TYR A 110 0.75 15.08 -13.37
N THR A 111 -0.58 15.00 -13.23
CA THR A 111 -1.27 14.38 -12.11
C THR A 111 -2.30 13.38 -12.66
N ASP A 112 -2.27 12.14 -12.18
CA ASP A 112 -3.29 11.14 -12.51
C ASP A 112 -4.62 11.52 -11.83
N PRO A 113 -5.65 11.92 -12.58
CA PRO A 113 -6.90 12.39 -11.98
C PRO A 113 -7.66 11.26 -11.29
N TYR A 114 -7.54 10.02 -11.77
CA TYR A 114 -8.27 8.88 -11.20
C TYR A 114 -7.77 8.50 -9.82
N TYR A 115 -6.44 8.58 -9.60
CA TYR A 115 -5.85 8.34 -8.29
C TYR A 115 -6.11 9.53 -7.35
N TYR A 116 -5.80 10.75 -7.80
CA TYR A 116 -5.84 11.93 -6.94
C TYR A 116 -7.25 12.34 -6.54
N GLU A 117 -8.24 12.16 -7.39
CA GLU A 117 -9.65 12.41 -7.02
C GLU A 117 -10.07 11.53 -5.84
N ARG A 118 -9.67 10.24 -5.82
CA ARG A 118 -9.91 9.36 -4.67
C ARG A 118 -9.08 9.75 -3.47
N ARG A 119 -7.81 10.06 -3.67
CA ARG A 119 -6.87 10.42 -2.60
C ARG A 119 -7.31 11.68 -1.87
N ASP A 120 -7.74 12.68 -2.61
CA ASP A 120 -8.17 13.98 -2.06
C ASP A 120 -9.52 13.88 -1.35
N ASN A 121 -10.42 13.01 -1.81
CA ASN A 121 -11.72 12.76 -1.18
C ASN A 121 -11.68 11.70 -0.06
N SER A 122 -10.50 11.18 0.27
CA SER A 122 -10.33 10.20 1.35
C SER A 122 -9.72 10.83 2.60
N VAL A 123 -10.24 10.43 3.77
CA VAL A 123 -9.63 10.67 5.08
C VAL A 123 -9.00 9.36 5.56
N ILE A 124 -7.73 9.41 5.95
CA ILE A 124 -6.98 8.24 6.42
C ILE A 124 -6.93 8.23 7.94
N ILE A 125 -7.61 7.27 8.56
CA ILE A 125 -7.52 7.04 10.00
C ILE A 125 -6.54 5.88 10.23
N GLY A 126 -5.32 6.24 10.62
CA GLY A 126 -4.25 5.29 10.92
C GLY A 126 -4.47 4.60 12.27
N LEU A 127 -3.94 3.38 12.40
CA LEU A 127 -3.98 2.61 13.64
C LEU A 127 -2.63 1.97 13.92
N ALA A 128 -2.03 2.28 15.06
CA ALA A 128 -0.77 1.71 15.51
C ALA A 128 -0.78 0.18 15.54
N CYS A 129 0.40 -0.42 15.41
CA CYS A 129 0.58 -1.86 15.53
C CYS A 129 0.92 -2.21 16.97
N ASN A 130 -0.07 -2.53 17.81
CA ASN A 130 0.17 -3.03 19.16
C ASN A 130 0.78 -4.45 19.16
N LYS A 131 0.60 -5.18 18.06
CA LYS A 131 1.20 -6.50 17.82
C LYS A 131 1.95 -6.47 16.49
N ILE A 132 3.14 -7.06 16.44
CA ILE A 132 4.03 -7.04 15.27
C ILE A 132 4.20 -8.47 14.75
N SER A 133 3.99 -8.67 13.45
CA SER A 133 4.21 -9.99 12.82
C SER A 133 5.71 -10.28 12.66
N PRO A 134 6.15 -11.54 12.82
CA PRO A 134 7.55 -11.95 12.58
C PRO A 134 8.06 -11.66 11.16
N THR A 135 7.16 -11.49 10.20
CA THR A 135 7.53 -11.14 8.82
C THR A 135 7.66 -9.63 8.60
N CYS A 136 7.23 -8.79 9.56
CA CYS A 136 7.39 -7.34 9.47
C CYS A 136 8.84 -6.92 9.71
N PHE A 137 9.31 -5.98 8.91
CA PHE A 137 10.63 -5.36 9.02
C PHE A 137 10.58 -3.85 8.68
N CYS A 138 9.44 -3.21 8.98
CA CYS A 138 9.22 -1.80 8.66
C CYS A 138 10.21 -0.87 9.37
N SER A 139 10.71 -1.24 10.55
CA SER A 139 11.74 -0.46 11.24
C SER A 139 13.04 -0.36 10.43
N SER A 140 13.36 -1.37 9.60
CA SER A 140 14.48 -1.29 8.66
C SER A 140 14.24 -0.33 7.49
N MET A 141 12.99 0.08 7.27
CA MET A 141 12.59 1.09 6.29
C MET A 141 12.32 2.44 6.96
N SER A 142 12.87 2.68 8.15
CA SER A 142 12.66 3.88 8.96
C SER A 142 11.19 4.18 9.28
N ILE A 143 10.35 3.13 9.36
CA ILE A 143 8.93 3.25 9.69
C ILE A 143 8.68 2.62 11.06
N SER A 144 8.27 3.44 12.04
CA SER A 144 7.82 2.91 13.34
C SER A 144 6.48 2.19 13.19
N PRO A 145 6.26 1.06 13.93
CA PRO A 145 4.95 0.45 14.08
C PRO A 145 3.86 1.37 14.62
N ALA A 146 4.25 2.50 15.21
CA ALA A 146 3.36 3.57 15.70
C ALA A 146 3.61 4.92 15.00
N SER A 147 4.04 4.92 13.74
CA SER A 147 4.19 6.15 12.94
C SER A 147 2.82 6.67 12.48
N SER A 148 2.57 7.94 12.73
CA SER A 148 1.37 8.66 12.24
C SER A 148 1.52 9.17 10.81
N GLU A 149 2.70 9.05 10.21
CA GLU A 149 3.01 9.56 8.86
C GLU A 149 2.06 9.00 7.81
N GLY A 150 1.45 9.87 7.02
CA GLY A 150 0.49 9.51 5.96
C GLY A 150 -0.95 9.33 6.46
N SER A 151 -1.21 9.54 7.76
CA SER A 151 -2.55 9.54 8.33
C SER A 151 -3.08 10.96 8.52
N ASP A 152 -4.40 11.14 8.44
CA ASP A 152 -5.09 12.39 8.79
C ASP A 152 -5.43 12.43 10.28
N ILE A 153 -5.80 11.26 10.82
CA ILE A 153 -5.99 10.99 12.24
C ILE A 153 -5.22 9.72 12.56
N PHE A 154 -4.54 9.67 13.69
CA PHE A 154 -3.82 8.49 14.13
C PHE A 154 -4.31 8.00 15.48
N LEU A 155 -4.55 6.70 15.57
CA LEU A 155 -5.10 6.04 16.75
C LEU A 155 -4.08 5.06 17.33
N ILE A 156 -4.02 5.01 18.68
CA ILE A 156 -3.35 3.93 19.43
C ILE A 156 -4.43 3.23 20.28
N ASP A 157 -4.56 1.93 20.12
CA ASP A 157 -5.52 1.12 20.86
C ASP A 157 -5.01 0.87 22.29
N LEU A 158 -5.76 1.35 23.28
CA LEU A 158 -5.46 1.21 24.71
C LEU A 158 -6.34 0.14 25.40
N GLY A 159 -7.06 -0.67 24.65
CA GLY A 159 -8.03 -1.64 25.13
C GLY A 159 -9.46 -1.11 25.01
N ASP A 160 -9.95 -0.37 25.97
CA ASP A 160 -11.33 0.17 25.97
C ASP A 160 -11.44 1.56 25.32
N SER A 161 -10.33 2.17 24.99
CA SER A 161 -10.27 3.49 24.38
C SER A 161 -9.19 3.56 23.29
N TYR A 162 -9.27 4.62 22.47
CA TYR A 162 -8.21 5.00 21.55
C TYR A 162 -7.54 6.28 22.03
N GLN A 163 -6.21 6.31 22.12
CA GLN A 163 -5.48 7.57 22.07
C GLN A 163 -5.63 8.14 20.65
N VAL A 164 -5.94 9.44 20.56
CA VAL A 164 -6.21 10.13 19.30
C VAL A 164 -5.17 11.23 19.08
N GLU A 165 -4.59 11.25 17.89
CA GLU A 165 -3.71 12.29 17.40
C GLU A 165 -4.25 12.80 16.06
N VAL A 166 -4.58 14.08 15.99
CA VAL A 166 -5.12 14.74 14.78
C VAL A 166 -3.95 15.39 14.04
N ILE A 167 -3.71 14.99 12.79
CA ILE A 167 -2.50 15.33 12.06
C ILE A 167 -2.74 16.43 11.02
N THR A 168 -3.83 16.31 10.24
CA THR A 168 -4.09 17.20 9.11
C THR A 168 -5.37 18.01 9.29
N GLU A 169 -5.57 19.02 8.44
CA GLU A 169 -6.81 19.79 8.41
C GLU A 169 -8.03 18.92 8.03
N LYS A 170 -7.86 17.88 7.18
CA LYS A 170 -8.92 16.89 6.92
C LYS A 170 -9.31 16.13 8.20
N GLY A 171 -8.30 15.74 8.97
CA GLY A 171 -8.50 15.10 10.28
C GLY A 171 -9.23 16.02 11.25
N LYS A 172 -8.84 17.29 11.34
CA LYS A 172 -9.52 18.29 12.19
C LYS A 172 -10.98 18.48 11.79
N ALA A 173 -11.26 18.60 10.50
CA ALA A 173 -12.62 18.75 9.99
C ALA A 173 -13.49 17.55 10.32
N LEU A 174 -12.95 16.32 10.25
CA LEU A 174 -13.68 15.12 10.63
C LEU A 174 -13.92 15.04 12.14
N MET A 175 -12.93 15.44 12.95
CA MET A 175 -13.01 15.40 14.41
C MET A 175 -13.93 16.50 15.01
N ALA A 176 -14.23 17.57 14.28
CA ALA A 176 -15.11 18.65 14.74
C ALA A 176 -16.53 18.19 15.07
N GLY A 177 -16.97 17.02 14.54
CA GLY A 177 -18.24 16.39 14.85
C GLY A 177 -18.15 15.28 15.90
N LEU A 178 -16.96 15.00 16.47
CA LEU A 178 -16.77 13.96 17.48
C LEU A 178 -16.78 14.58 18.88
N GLU A 179 -17.55 13.97 19.79
CA GLU A 179 -17.71 14.47 21.17
C GLU A 179 -16.49 14.12 22.05
N GLU A 180 -16.27 15.00 23.03
CA GLU A 180 -15.43 14.89 24.23
C GLU A 180 -14.21 13.93 24.19
N LEU A 181 -13.11 14.48 23.71
CA LEU A 181 -11.80 13.92 24.01
C LEU A 181 -11.41 14.21 25.47
N VAL A 182 -11.01 13.18 26.22
CA VAL A 182 -10.53 13.30 27.59
C VAL A 182 -9.00 13.11 27.65
N GLU A 183 -8.38 13.59 28.72
CA GLU A 183 -6.93 13.40 28.93
C GLU A 183 -6.59 11.94 29.25
N LEU A 184 -5.38 11.54 28.92
CA LEU A 184 -4.83 10.24 29.28
C LEU A 184 -4.46 10.21 30.77
N SER A 185 -4.65 9.07 31.43
CA SER A 185 -4.02 8.81 32.73
C SER A 185 -2.51 8.62 32.58
N ALA A 186 -1.77 8.67 33.67
CA ALA A 186 -0.33 8.41 33.67
C ALA A 186 0.00 6.99 33.20
N GLU A 187 -0.82 6.00 33.54
CA GLU A 187 -0.68 4.61 33.11
C GLU A 187 -0.92 4.45 31.61
N GLU A 188 -1.94 5.10 31.09
CA GLU A 188 -2.25 5.09 29.65
C GLU A 188 -1.15 5.81 28.84
N GLN A 189 -0.60 6.90 29.37
CA GLN A 189 0.53 7.58 28.75
C GLN A 189 1.76 6.67 28.69
N ALA A 190 2.07 5.96 29.76
CA ALA A 190 3.18 4.99 29.79
C ALA A 190 2.97 3.84 28.77
N LEU A 191 1.72 3.39 28.59
CA LEU A 191 1.38 2.40 27.57
C LEU A 191 1.59 2.96 26.16
N VAL A 192 1.15 4.19 25.89
CA VAL A 192 1.38 4.89 24.62
C VAL A 192 2.88 4.98 24.31
N ASP A 193 3.69 5.37 25.28
CA ASP A 193 5.14 5.50 25.12
C ASP A 193 5.80 4.14 24.83
N THR A 194 5.33 3.08 25.47
CA THR A 194 5.76 1.71 25.19
C THR A 194 5.43 1.30 23.75
N ILE A 195 4.21 1.58 23.28
CA ILE A 195 3.79 1.25 21.91
C ILE A 195 4.59 2.08 20.89
N LYS A 196 4.81 3.37 21.17
CA LYS A 196 5.59 4.27 20.30
C LYS A 196 7.06 3.86 20.19
N SER A 197 7.63 3.27 21.22
CA SER A 197 9.03 2.79 21.24
C SER A 197 9.20 1.42 20.55
N ALA A 198 8.12 0.72 20.23
CA ALA A 198 8.17 -0.62 19.63
C ALA A 198 8.87 -0.64 18.27
N GLN A 199 9.62 -1.71 18.02
CA GLN A 199 10.30 -1.96 16.76
C GLN A 199 10.07 -3.39 16.28
N THR A 200 10.27 -3.63 14.99
CA THR A 200 10.22 -4.99 14.43
C THR A 200 11.42 -5.80 14.91
N ALA A 201 11.16 -7.06 15.26
CA ALA A 201 12.23 -7.99 15.66
C ALA A 201 13.16 -8.32 14.48
N SER A 202 12.59 -8.47 13.27
CA SER A 202 13.38 -8.70 12.07
C SER A 202 13.96 -7.39 11.54
N LYS A 203 15.26 -7.42 11.25
CA LYS A 203 16.02 -6.30 10.70
C LYS A 203 16.77 -6.72 9.44
N VAL A 204 16.88 -5.82 8.49
CA VAL A 204 17.74 -5.93 7.30
C VAL A 204 18.46 -4.60 7.11
N ASP A 205 19.67 -4.63 6.61
CA ASP A 205 20.39 -3.41 6.29
C ASP A 205 20.07 -2.98 4.85
N VAL A 206 19.56 -1.77 4.72
CA VAL A 206 19.26 -1.16 3.41
C VAL A 206 20.10 0.09 3.13
N SER A 207 21.03 0.44 4.02
CA SER A 207 21.81 1.68 3.94
C SER A 207 22.68 1.77 2.68
N THR A 208 23.21 0.66 2.22
CA THR A 208 24.10 0.59 1.04
C THR A 208 23.47 -0.07 -0.18
N ILE A 209 22.21 -0.54 -0.08
CA ILE A 209 21.59 -1.39 -1.10
C ILE A 209 21.51 -0.70 -2.47
N THR A 210 21.15 0.59 -2.51
CA THR A 210 21.03 1.36 -3.74
C THR A 210 22.37 1.44 -4.46
N ALA A 211 23.44 1.83 -3.76
CA ALA A 211 24.79 1.94 -4.33
C ALA A 211 25.36 0.59 -4.79
N LYS A 212 25.01 -0.50 -4.11
CA LYS A 212 25.36 -1.85 -4.56
C LYS A 212 24.60 -2.23 -5.82
N LEU A 213 23.30 -2.00 -5.86
CA LEU A 213 22.47 -2.31 -7.02
C LEU A 213 22.88 -1.53 -8.27
N ASP A 214 23.41 -0.30 -8.14
CA ASP A 214 23.97 0.47 -9.27
C ASP A 214 25.02 -0.33 -10.05
N LYS A 215 25.77 -1.20 -9.36
CA LYS A 215 26.87 -2.00 -9.93
C LYS A 215 26.47 -3.45 -10.22
N MET A 216 25.25 -3.87 -9.89
CA MET A 216 24.84 -5.28 -9.91
C MET A 216 23.90 -5.65 -11.05
N PHE A 217 23.68 -4.78 -12.05
CA PHE A 217 22.69 -5.09 -13.09
C PHE A 217 23.00 -6.40 -13.81
N ASP A 218 24.24 -6.66 -14.18
CA ASP A 218 24.67 -7.88 -14.88
C ASP A 218 25.31 -8.93 -13.97
N SER A 219 25.17 -8.77 -12.63
CA SER A 219 25.76 -9.69 -11.65
C SER A 219 25.23 -11.12 -11.81
N PRO A 220 26.11 -12.13 -11.68
CA PRO A 220 25.74 -13.55 -11.58
C PRO A 220 24.81 -13.87 -10.39
N PHE A 221 24.73 -13.00 -9.40
CA PHE A 221 23.81 -13.12 -8.26
C PHE A 221 22.36 -13.41 -8.70
N TRP A 222 21.94 -12.84 -9.83
CA TRP A 222 20.58 -13.04 -10.34
C TRP A 222 20.34 -14.43 -10.93
N ASP A 223 21.37 -15.21 -11.19
CA ASP A 223 21.24 -16.50 -11.90
C ASP A 223 20.57 -17.59 -11.06
N THR A 224 20.72 -17.56 -9.74
CA THR A 224 20.17 -18.57 -8.83
C THR A 224 18.93 -18.08 -8.06
N LEU A 225 18.82 -16.77 -7.83
CA LEU A 225 17.74 -16.18 -7.03
C LEU A 225 16.33 -16.60 -7.45
N HIS A 226 16.12 -16.76 -8.75
CA HIS A 226 14.80 -17.00 -9.34
C HIS A 226 14.36 -18.46 -9.39
N GLU A 227 15.22 -19.42 -9.07
CA GLU A 227 14.97 -20.86 -9.29
C GLU A 227 13.70 -21.35 -8.62
N LYS A 228 13.48 -20.99 -7.34
CA LYS A 228 12.29 -21.37 -6.58
C LYS A 228 11.03 -20.62 -7.02
N CYS A 229 11.14 -19.52 -7.76
CA CYS A 229 9.99 -18.67 -8.07
C CYS A 229 9.04 -19.32 -9.07
N LEU A 230 7.75 -19.36 -8.73
CA LEU A 230 6.67 -19.86 -9.61
C LEU A 230 6.11 -18.81 -10.56
N SER A 231 6.55 -17.55 -10.50
CA SER A 231 5.97 -16.42 -11.24
C SER A 231 4.46 -16.23 -11.00
N CYS A 232 3.98 -16.52 -9.80
CA CYS A 232 2.55 -16.45 -9.45
C CYS A 232 2.04 -15.02 -9.17
N ASN A 233 2.91 -14.02 -9.16
CA ASN A 233 2.62 -12.60 -8.95
C ASN A 233 2.09 -12.21 -7.56
N ALA A 234 1.82 -13.16 -6.65
CA ALA A 234 1.27 -12.89 -5.32
C ALA A 234 2.02 -11.80 -4.55
N CYS A 235 3.35 -11.79 -4.64
CA CYS A 235 4.21 -10.78 -4.01
C CYS A 235 4.02 -9.36 -4.59
N SER A 236 3.54 -9.20 -5.81
CA SER A 236 3.25 -7.90 -6.44
C SER A 236 1.86 -7.41 -6.08
N PHE A 237 0.85 -8.27 -6.15
CA PHE A 237 -0.53 -7.91 -5.79
C PHE A 237 -0.71 -7.63 -4.29
N ALA A 238 -0.02 -8.38 -3.42
CA ALA A 238 -0.03 -8.14 -1.98
C ALA A 238 0.84 -6.95 -1.54
N CYS A 239 1.64 -6.35 -2.42
CA CYS A 239 2.52 -5.26 -2.05
C CYS A 239 1.79 -3.91 -2.09
N PRO A 240 1.83 -3.11 -1.00
CA PRO A 240 1.17 -1.81 -0.96
C PRO A 240 1.84 -0.76 -1.86
N THR A 241 3.12 -0.93 -2.19
CA THR A 241 3.88 0.02 -3.02
C THR A 241 3.97 -0.38 -4.50
N CYS A 242 3.53 -1.59 -4.90
CA CYS A 242 3.51 -1.98 -6.31
C CYS A 242 2.34 -1.30 -7.03
N HIS A 243 2.64 -0.77 -8.23
CA HIS A 243 1.72 0.03 -9.03
C HIS A 243 1.76 -0.30 -10.53
N CYS A 244 2.24 -1.49 -10.89
CA CYS A 244 2.18 -1.96 -12.27
C CYS A 244 0.73 -2.11 -12.72
N PHE A 245 0.42 -1.63 -13.92
CA PHE A 245 -0.89 -1.75 -14.54
C PHE A 245 -0.75 -1.89 -16.05
N ASP A 246 -1.81 -2.35 -16.68
CA ASP A 246 -2.05 -2.32 -18.12
C ASP A 246 -3.27 -1.47 -18.43
N ILE A 247 -3.31 -0.89 -19.62
CA ILE A 247 -4.46 -0.17 -20.16
C ILE A 247 -4.92 -0.92 -21.41
N SER A 248 -6.17 -1.37 -21.37
CA SER A 248 -6.79 -2.13 -22.46
C SER A 248 -8.14 -1.56 -22.85
N GLU A 249 -8.66 -2.04 -23.97
CA GLU A 249 -9.99 -1.69 -24.48
C GLU A 249 -10.92 -2.88 -24.29
N GLU A 250 -12.08 -2.63 -23.68
CA GLU A 250 -13.20 -3.56 -23.64
C GLU A 250 -14.24 -3.08 -24.64
N VAL A 251 -14.45 -3.83 -25.72
CA VAL A 251 -15.32 -3.42 -26.83
C VAL A 251 -16.47 -4.39 -27.00
N HIS A 252 -17.67 -3.87 -27.10
CA HIS A 252 -18.86 -4.60 -27.48
C HIS A 252 -19.64 -3.85 -28.58
N LYS A 253 -19.60 -4.33 -29.80
CA LYS A 253 -20.23 -3.69 -30.99
C LYS A 253 -19.72 -2.24 -31.16
N ASN A 254 -20.62 -1.27 -31.01
CA ASN A 254 -20.35 0.16 -31.19
C ASN A 254 -20.04 0.89 -29.86
N GLU A 255 -19.97 0.17 -28.78
CA GLU A 255 -19.66 0.73 -27.46
C GLU A 255 -18.39 0.10 -26.90
N GLY A 256 -17.64 0.86 -26.14
CA GLY A 256 -16.44 0.34 -25.49
C GLY A 256 -16.04 1.18 -24.29
N SER A 257 -15.06 0.68 -23.60
CA SER A 257 -14.44 1.37 -22.48
C SER A 257 -12.94 1.14 -22.46
N ARG A 258 -12.21 2.17 -22.09
CA ARG A 258 -10.80 2.05 -21.75
C ARG A 258 -10.70 1.73 -20.27
N VAL A 259 -10.02 0.65 -19.95
CA VAL A 259 -9.88 0.14 -18.59
C VAL A 259 -8.41 0.08 -18.18
N ARG A 260 -8.16 0.37 -16.91
CA ARG A 260 -6.87 0.17 -16.26
C ARG A 260 -6.99 -1.03 -15.32
N THR A 261 -6.11 -2.01 -15.48
CA THR A 261 -6.12 -3.23 -14.67
C THR A 261 -4.72 -3.44 -14.06
N TRP A 262 -4.65 -3.81 -12.78
CA TRP A 262 -3.36 -4.14 -12.17
C TRP A 262 -2.66 -5.25 -12.94
N ASP A 263 -1.35 -5.09 -13.09
CA ASP A 263 -0.46 -6.09 -13.61
C ASP A 263 0.74 -6.27 -12.67
N ALA A 264 1.70 -7.07 -13.03
CA ALA A 264 2.85 -7.38 -12.20
C ALA A 264 4.14 -7.46 -13.02
N CYS A 265 5.19 -6.77 -12.55
CA CYS A 265 6.52 -6.87 -13.15
C CYS A 265 7.09 -8.30 -13.13
N MET A 266 6.48 -9.21 -12.36
CA MET A 266 6.83 -10.64 -12.30
C MET A 266 6.05 -11.48 -13.32
N ALA A 267 5.03 -10.92 -14.00
CA ALA A 267 4.28 -11.60 -15.03
C ALA A 267 5.12 -11.75 -16.32
N PRO A 268 5.11 -12.93 -16.96
CA PRO A 268 5.92 -13.17 -18.17
C PRO A 268 5.57 -12.25 -19.34
N LEU A 269 4.31 -11.85 -19.46
CA LEU A 269 3.81 -11.08 -20.59
C LEU A 269 3.76 -9.57 -20.34
N PHE A 270 4.05 -9.10 -19.11
CA PHE A 270 3.95 -7.67 -18.76
C PHE A 270 4.79 -6.75 -19.65
N THR A 271 5.91 -7.23 -20.16
CA THR A 271 6.80 -6.46 -21.05
C THR A 271 6.84 -7.00 -22.47
N LEU A 272 5.87 -7.84 -22.84
CA LEU A 272 5.78 -8.35 -24.21
C LEU A 272 5.31 -7.21 -25.15
N HIS A 273 6.13 -6.88 -26.13
CA HIS A 273 5.82 -5.89 -27.15
C HIS A 273 4.91 -6.50 -28.22
N GLY A 274 4.17 -5.68 -28.95
CA GLY A 274 3.36 -6.09 -30.10
C GLY A 274 4.17 -6.74 -31.22
N SER A 275 5.49 -6.49 -31.29
CA SER A 275 6.43 -7.15 -32.19
C SER A 275 6.81 -8.58 -31.77
N GLY A 276 6.37 -9.05 -30.60
CA GLY A 276 6.78 -10.34 -30.01
C GLY A 276 8.10 -10.28 -29.24
N HIS A 277 8.81 -9.16 -29.24
CA HIS A 277 9.99 -8.98 -28.40
C HIS A 277 9.58 -8.82 -26.94
N ASN A 278 10.31 -9.50 -26.03
CA ASN A 278 10.11 -9.37 -24.59
C ASN A 278 11.46 -9.17 -23.88
N PRO A 279 11.77 -7.94 -23.40
CA PRO A 279 13.06 -7.66 -22.73
C PRO A 279 13.20 -8.37 -21.36
N ARG A 280 12.11 -8.93 -20.80
CA ARG A 280 12.10 -9.64 -19.52
C ARG A 280 11.43 -11.03 -19.62
N ASP A 281 11.75 -11.75 -20.68
CA ASP A 281 11.24 -13.10 -20.94
C ASP A 281 11.61 -14.11 -19.85
N LYS A 282 12.83 -13.96 -19.26
CA LYS A 282 13.35 -14.86 -18.23
C LYS A 282 13.00 -14.41 -16.80
N LYS A 283 12.72 -15.37 -15.91
CA LYS A 283 12.47 -15.11 -14.47
C LYS A 283 13.58 -14.30 -13.80
N LYS A 284 14.86 -14.57 -14.16
CA LYS A 284 16.03 -13.79 -13.74
C LYS A 284 15.83 -12.28 -13.96
N ALA A 285 15.48 -11.89 -15.19
CA ALA A 285 15.29 -10.48 -15.55
C ALA A 285 14.12 -9.84 -14.78
N ARG A 286 13.04 -10.59 -14.52
CA ARG A 286 11.89 -10.09 -13.75
C ARG A 286 12.22 -9.92 -12.26
N TRP A 287 12.98 -10.84 -11.65
CA TRP A 287 13.45 -10.69 -10.27
C TRP A 287 14.42 -9.52 -10.13
N ARG A 288 15.39 -9.40 -11.04
CA ARG A 288 16.28 -8.25 -11.10
C ARG A 288 15.47 -6.95 -11.17
N GLN A 289 14.53 -6.85 -12.12
CA GLN A 289 13.65 -5.68 -12.24
C GLN A 289 12.90 -5.35 -10.95
N ARG A 290 12.37 -6.36 -10.24
CA ARG A 290 11.68 -6.15 -8.99
C ARG A 290 12.57 -5.51 -7.92
N MET A 291 13.80 -6.00 -7.78
CA MET A 291 14.76 -5.47 -6.81
C MET A 291 15.25 -4.08 -7.23
N MET A 292 15.66 -3.92 -8.48
CA MET A 292 16.10 -2.65 -9.04
C MET A 292 15.03 -1.58 -8.90
N HIS A 293 13.77 -1.90 -9.24
CA HIS A 293 12.69 -0.93 -9.14
C HIS A 293 12.45 -0.46 -7.70
N LYS A 294 12.48 -1.37 -6.72
CA LYS A 294 12.19 -1.03 -5.32
C LYS A 294 13.31 -0.32 -4.59
N PHE A 295 14.55 -0.73 -4.83
CA PHE A 295 15.71 -0.34 -4.02
C PHE A 295 16.75 0.48 -4.78
N ASN A 296 16.52 0.74 -6.06
CA ASN A 296 17.44 1.51 -6.90
C ASN A 296 16.67 2.56 -7.72
N TYR A 297 15.91 2.17 -8.75
CA TYR A 297 15.26 3.13 -9.66
C TYR A 297 14.30 4.08 -8.95
N PHE A 298 13.50 3.56 -8.02
CA PHE A 298 12.57 4.40 -7.28
C PHE A 298 13.31 5.39 -6.37
N VAL A 299 14.45 4.99 -5.80
CA VAL A 299 15.30 5.87 -4.99
C VAL A 299 15.87 7.00 -5.84
N HIS A 300 16.42 6.70 -7.01
CA HIS A 300 16.95 7.72 -7.92
C HIS A 300 15.87 8.68 -8.41
N ASN A 301 14.66 8.19 -8.67
CA ASN A 301 13.57 9.01 -9.21
C ASN A 301 12.80 9.79 -8.14
N ASN A 302 12.69 9.27 -6.91
CA ASN A 302 11.76 9.78 -5.89
C ASN A 302 12.40 10.02 -4.52
N GLY A 303 13.67 9.66 -4.32
CA GLY A 303 14.40 9.83 -3.07
C GLY A 303 14.06 8.82 -1.96
N ASP A 304 13.19 7.84 -2.22
CA ASP A 304 12.70 6.87 -1.23
C ASP A 304 12.82 5.42 -1.73
N ILE A 305 12.97 4.48 -0.81
CA ILE A 305 12.86 3.05 -1.11
C ILE A 305 11.37 2.67 -1.30
N ALA A 306 11.03 2.01 -2.43
CA ALA A 306 9.68 1.53 -2.71
C ALA A 306 9.34 0.23 -1.96
N CYS A 307 9.73 0.15 -0.69
CA CYS A 307 9.39 -0.94 0.23
C CYS A 307 9.10 -0.36 1.62
N VAL A 308 8.05 -0.85 2.25
CA VAL A 308 7.62 -0.42 3.60
C VAL A 308 7.78 -1.53 4.64
N GLY A 309 8.47 -2.62 4.33
CA GLY A 309 8.74 -3.71 5.27
C GLY A 309 7.51 -4.41 5.86
N CYS A 310 6.36 -4.38 5.20
CA CYS A 310 5.08 -4.88 5.73
C CYS A 310 4.99 -6.43 5.80
N GLY A 311 5.90 -7.17 5.19
CA GLY A 311 5.96 -8.62 5.23
C GLY A 311 4.91 -9.39 4.42
N ARG A 312 3.96 -8.73 3.73
CA ARG A 312 2.92 -9.41 2.95
C ARG A 312 3.48 -10.30 1.84
N CYS A 313 4.50 -9.84 1.12
CA CYS A 313 5.11 -10.62 0.05
C CYS A 313 5.78 -11.90 0.55
N ILE A 314 6.25 -11.91 1.80
CA ILE A 314 6.82 -13.10 2.47
C ILE A 314 5.69 -14.09 2.79
N LYS A 315 4.63 -13.63 3.46
CA LYS A 315 3.45 -14.44 3.82
C LYS A 315 2.72 -15.03 2.62
N SER A 316 2.67 -14.27 1.52
CA SER A 316 1.94 -14.68 0.32
C SER A 316 2.76 -15.56 -0.63
N CYS A 317 4.05 -15.76 -0.38
CA CYS A 317 4.90 -16.54 -1.26
C CYS A 317 4.73 -18.05 -1.00
N PRO A 318 4.21 -18.84 -1.98
CA PRO A 318 3.98 -20.27 -1.79
C PRO A 318 5.26 -21.10 -1.66
N VAL A 319 6.41 -20.50 -2.03
CA VAL A 319 7.72 -21.18 -2.01
C VAL A 319 8.70 -20.51 -1.02
N ASN A 320 8.18 -19.68 -0.11
CA ASN A 320 8.95 -18.99 0.93
C ASN A 320 10.17 -18.22 0.40
N LEU A 321 10.02 -17.51 -0.72
CA LEU A 321 11.04 -16.64 -1.26
C LEU A 321 10.97 -15.30 -0.49
N ASP A 322 11.84 -15.16 0.50
CA ASP A 322 11.84 -14.05 1.45
C ASP A 322 12.69 -12.90 0.92
N ILE A 323 12.08 -11.72 0.73
CA ILE A 323 12.78 -10.53 0.24
C ILE A 323 13.91 -10.07 1.18
N ARG A 324 13.83 -10.37 2.49
CA ARG A 324 14.90 -10.05 3.45
C ARG A 324 16.17 -10.82 3.11
N GLN A 325 16.05 -12.11 2.81
CA GLN A 325 17.18 -12.94 2.36
C GLN A 325 17.77 -12.43 1.04
N VAL A 326 16.93 -11.87 0.15
CA VAL A 326 17.40 -11.27 -1.09
C VAL A 326 18.19 -9.99 -0.81
N ILE A 327 17.73 -9.14 0.12
CA ILE A 327 18.45 -7.94 0.55
C ILE A 327 19.80 -8.33 1.17
N ASP A 328 19.81 -9.30 2.08
CA ASP A 328 21.04 -9.81 2.71
C ASP A 328 21.98 -10.39 1.66
N GLY A 329 21.44 -11.13 0.68
CA GLY A 329 22.21 -11.65 -0.45
C GLY A 329 22.88 -10.55 -1.27
N VAL A 330 22.17 -9.46 -1.60
CA VAL A 330 22.73 -8.28 -2.26
C VAL A 330 23.85 -7.67 -1.43
N ASN A 331 23.63 -7.55 -0.11
CA ASN A 331 24.63 -6.98 0.79
C ASN A 331 25.91 -7.82 0.89
N ASN A 332 25.81 -9.13 0.70
CA ASN A 332 26.95 -10.05 0.77
C ASN A 332 27.69 -10.23 -0.56
N VAL A 333 27.20 -9.65 -1.66
CA VAL A 333 27.95 -9.68 -2.93
C VAL A 333 29.20 -8.82 -2.80
N GLU A 334 30.36 -9.44 -3.02
CA GLU A 334 31.63 -8.73 -3.19
C GLU A 334 31.63 -8.08 -4.57
N LEU A 335 31.69 -6.76 -4.59
CA LEU A 335 31.83 -6.02 -5.86
C LEU A 335 33.31 -6.05 -6.24
N VAL A 336 33.62 -6.64 -7.41
CA VAL A 336 34.93 -6.49 -8.00
C VAL A 336 35.08 -5.00 -8.36
N VAL A 337 36.01 -4.36 -7.72
CA VAL A 337 36.40 -2.97 -8.05
C VAL A 337 37.39 -3.10 -9.21
N ASP A 338 36.93 -2.82 -10.44
CA ASP A 338 37.79 -2.67 -11.61
C ASP A 338 38.59 -1.36 -11.51
#